data_f62a47ac9e9859db8162bbb1c1ec539c
#
_entry.id   f62a47ac9e9859db8162bbb1c1ec539c
#
_cell.length_a   1.000
_cell.length_b   1.000
_cell.length_c   1.000
_cell.angle_alpha   90.00
_cell.angle_beta   90.00
_cell.angle_gamma   90.00
#
_symmetry.space_group_name_H-M   'P 1'
#
loop_
_entity.id
_entity.type
_entity.pdbx_description
1 polymer ?
#
loop_
_entity_poly.entity_id
_entity_poly.type
_entity_poly.pdbx_seq_one_letter_code
_entity_poly.pdbx_strand_id
1 'polypeptide(L)'
;MRHTLEETRSAFIEKIGLKAQADGLPRIAGRVLGLLIWDGTAVSFASLADQLMVSRGSISSATRILLERRLIKRIAKAGERQDFFQLSDAPYVSMMEATKISLDNAKDEIDATLNDIPDAQTEIKARVAAYADFYGKMSKAVDGILTDMRS
;
A
#
# COMPACT_ATOMS: atom_id res chain seq x y z
N MET A 1 -19.47 -25.64 -8.44
CA MET A 1 -18.20 -26.09 -9.03
C MET A 1 -17.04 -25.58 -8.20
N ARG A 2 -16.14 -26.46 -7.81
CA ARG A 2 -14.96 -26.07 -7.04
C ARG A 2 -13.86 -25.62 -8.00
N HIS A 3 -13.24 -24.48 -7.72
CA HIS A 3 -12.07 -24.03 -8.44
C HIS A 3 -10.82 -24.79 -8.00
N THR A 4 -9.87 -24.95 -8.90
CA THR A 4 -8.56 -25.50 -8.56
C THR A 4 -7.79 -24.49 -7.71
N LEU A 5 -6.76 -24.94 -7.01
CA LEU A 5 -5.89 -24.04 -6.25
C LEU A 5 -5.23 -22.99 -7.17
N GLU A 6 -4.82 -23.42 -8.37
CA GLU A 6 -4.19 -22.53 -9.35
C GLU A 6 -5.17 -21.46 -9.87
N GLU A 7 -6.41 -21.84 -10.12
CA GLU A 7 -7.47 -20.89 -10.51
C GLU A 7 -7.73 -19.89 -9.39
N THR A 8 -7.76 -20.34 -8.16
CA THR A 8 -7.95 -19.49 -6.97
C THR A 8 -6.78 -18.54 -6.81
N ARG A 9 -5.55 -19.02 -7.01
CA ARG A 9 -4.33 -18.18 -6.98
C ARG A 9 -4.41 -17.07 -8.02
N SER A 10 -4.71 -17.40 -9.25
CA SER A 10 -4.85 -16.42 -10.34
C SER A 10 -5.93 -15.38 -10.02
N ALA A 11 -7.07 -15.83 -9.53
CA ALA A 11 -8.16 -14.93 -9.14
C ALA A 11 -7.76 -14.00 -7.99
N PHE A 12 -7.03 -14.51 -7.01
CA PHE A 12 -6.52 -13.72 -5.89
C PHE A 12 -5.57 -12.62 -6.38
N ILE A 13 -4.62 -12.96 -7.22
CA ILE A 13 -3.66 -12.01 -7.80
C ILE A 13 -4.40 -10.86 -8.51
N GLU A 14 -5.40 -11.19 -9.33
CA GLU A 14 -6.19 -10.19 -10.04
C GLU A 14 -7.02 -9.32 -9.07
N LYS A 15 -7.58 -9.91 -8.02
CA LYS A 15 -8.32 -9.15 -6.98
C LYS A 15 -7.43 -8.12 -6.29
N ILE A 16 -6.20 -8.51 -5.94
CA ILE A 16 -5.27 -7.58 -5.29
C ILE A 16 -4.84 -6.50 -6.27
N GLY A 17 -4.68 -6.83 -7.56
CA GLY A 17 -4.42 -5.83 -8.59
C GLY A 17 -5.51 -4.77 -8.67
N LEU A 18 -6.78 -5.19 -8.70
CA LEU A 18 -7.93 -4.29 -8.75
C LEU A 18 -8.05 -3.46 -7.47
N LYS A 19 -7.78 -4.07 -6.32
CA LYS A 19 -7.82 -3.37 -5.04
C LYS A 19 -6.74 -2.29 -4.96
N ALA A 20 -5.53 -2.59 -5.41
CA ALA A 20 -4.46 -1.61 -5.48
C ALA A 20 -4.82 -0.44 -6.38
N GLN A 21 -5.44 -0.73 -7.53
CA GLN A 21 -5.88 0.30 -8.47
C GLN A 21 -6.95 1.22 -7.83
N ALA A 22 -7.88 0.66 -7.08
CA ALA A 22 -8.87 1.43 -6.34
C ALA A 22 -8.23 2.34 -5.29
N ASP A 23 -7.09 1.94 -4.73
CA ASP A 23 -6.33 2.69 -3.74
C ASP A 23 -5.32 3.68 -4.37
N GLY A 24 -5.34 3.85 -5.69
CA GLY A 24 -4.50 4.81 -6.40
C GLY A 24 -3.13 4.28 -6.80
N LEU A 25 -2.89 2.97 -6.69
CA LEU A 25 -1.65 2.34 -7.13
C LEU A 25 -1.81 1.74 -8.53
N PRO A 26 -0.73 1.55 -9.29
CA PRO A 26 -0.81 0.79 -10.53
C PRO A 26 -1.30 -0.64 -10.27
N ARG A 27 -2.17 -1.12 -11.14
CA ARG A 27 -2.72 -2.48 -11.04
C ARG A 27 -1.62 -3.54 -10.97
N ILE A 28 -0.54 -3.37 -11.75
CA ILE A 28 0.57 -4.31 -11.76
C ILE A 28 1.27 -4.40 -10.40
N ALA A 29 1.36 -3.31 -9.64
CA ALA A 29 1.92 -3.34 -8.29
C ALA A 29 1.09 -4.26 -7.38
N GLY A 30 -0.24 -4.17 -7.46
CA GLY A 30 -1.13 -5.06 -6.72
C GLY A 30 -1.00 -6.52 -7.16
N ARG A 31 -0.85 -6.78 -8.45
CA ARG A 31 -0.65 -8.15 -8.96
C ARG A 31 0.64 -8.76 -8.45
N VAL A 32 1.74 -8.01 -8.44
CA VAL A 32 3.02 -8.46 -7.85
C VAL A 32 2.86 -8.75 -6.37
N LEU A 33 2.25 -7.82 -5.64
CA LEU A 33 1.99 -8.00 -4.20
C LEU A 33 1.15 -9.25 -3.94
N GLY A 34 0.07 -9.44 -4.67
CA GLY A 34 -0.80 -10.61 -4.54
C GLY A 34 -0.07 -11.93 -4.78
N LEU A 35 0.79 -11.98 -5.79
CA LEU A 35 1.61 -13.15 -6.08
C LEU A 35 2.55 -13.46 -4.92
N LEU A 36 3.23 -12.44 -4.38
CA LEU A 36 4.18 -12.62 -3.28
C LEU A 36 3.49 -12.97 -1.96
N ILE A 37 2.29 -12.45 -1.71
CA ILE A 37 1.48 -12.86 -0.56
C ILE A 37 1.13 -14.33 -0.66
N TRP A 38 0.66 -14.76 -1.84
CA TRP A 38 0.21 -16.14 -2.04
C TRP A 38 1.35 -17.15 -1.91
N ASP A 39 2.44 -16.88 -2.62
CA ASP A 39 3.55 -17.84 -2.70
C ASP A 39 4.42 -17.85 -1.44
N GLY A 40 4.55 -16.73 -0.75
CA GLY A 40 5.27 -16.63 0.52
C GLY A 40 6.79 -16.83 0.43
N THR A 41 7.33 -16.97 -0.77
CA THR A 41 8.75 -17.22 -1.01
C THR A 41 9.35 -16.14 -1.92
N ALA A 42 10.67 -16.08 -1.98
CA ALA A 42 11.36 -15.16 -2.88
C ALA A 42 11.16 -15.59 -4.34
N VAL A 43 10.76 -14.65 -5.18
CA VAL A 43 10.51 -14.87 -6.62
C VAL A 43 11.43 -13.96 -7.42
N SER A 44 12.07 -14.52 -8.44
CA SER A 44 13.01 -13.76 -9.28
C SER A 44 12.28 -12.73 -10.14
N PHE A 45 13.00 -11.67 -10.50
CA PHE A 45 12.50 -10.63 -11.40
C PHE A 45 11.94 -11.24 -12.71
N ALA A 46 12.69 -12.13 -13.34
CA ALA A 46 12.26 -12.78 -14.59
C ALA A 46 10.99 -13.62 -14.38
N SER A 47 10.92 -14.35 -13.28
CA SER A 47 9.75 -15.18 -12.97
C SER A 47 8.49 -14.34 -12.75
N LEU A 48 8.62 -13.19 -12.11
CA LEU A 48 7.49 -12.25 -11.94
C LEU A 48 6.97 -11.80 -13.31
N ALA A 49 7.85 -11.39 -14.21
CA ALA A 49 7.46 -10.96 -15.54
C ALA A 49 6.77 -12.09 -16.32
N ASP A 50 7.33 -13.30 -16.27
CA ASP A 50 6.78 -14.46 -16.97
C ASP A 50 5.42 -14.88 -16.40
N GLN A 51 5.30 -15.03 -15.09
CA GLN A 51 4.06 -15.47 -14.44
C GLN A 51 2.92 -14.48 -14.64
N LEU A 52 3.22 -13.19 -14.59
CA LEU A 52 2.21 -12.14 -14.76
C LEU A 52 2.02 -11.73 -16.22
N MET A 53 2.81 -12.26 -17.12
CA MET A 53 2.77 -12.00 -18.56
C MET A 53 2.84 -10.50 -18.88
N VAL A 54 3.83 -9.83 -18.30
CA VAL A 54 4.05 -8.39 -18.46
C VAL A 54 5.51 -8.12 -18.80
N SER A 55 5.79 -6.90 -19.26
CA SER A 55 7.14 -6.48 -19.62
C SER A 55 8.03 -6.34 -18.38
N ARG A 56 9.35 -6.41 -18.60
CA ARG A 56 10.35 -6.15 -17.55
C ARG A 56 10.21 -4.73 -17.00
N GLY A 57 9.88 -3.76 -17.86
CA GLY A 57 9.62 -2.38 -17.42
C GLY A 57 8.46 -2.28 -16.45
N SER A 58 7.38 -3.02 -16.68
CA SER A 58 6.23 -3.08 -15.78
C SER A 58 6.62 -3.65 -14.42
N ILE A 59 7.40 -4.72 -14.37
CA ILE A 59 7.89 -5.31 -13.11
C ILE A 59 8.83 -4.34 -12.41
N SER A 60 9.72 -3.67 -13.14
CA SER A 60 10.63 -2.67 -12.55
C SER A 60 9.86 -1.55 -11.85
N SER A 61 8.83 -1.00 -12.51
CA SER A 61 8.00 0.05 -11.93
C SER A 61 7.21 -0.45 -10.71
N ALA A 62 6.61 -1.63 -10.82
CA ALA A 62 5.81 -2.22 -9.74
C ALA A 62 6.66 -2.51 -8.49
N THR A 63 7.82 -3.14 -8.67
CA THR A 63 8.68 -3.49 -7.54
C THR A 63 9.26 -2.25 -6.86
N ARG A 64 9.58 -1.20 -7.63
CA ARG A 64 10.04 0.08 -7.06
C ARG A 64 8.99 0.68 -6.12
N ILE A 65 7.74 0.73 -6.54
CA ILE A 65 6.65 1.24 -5.71
C ILE A 65 6.50 0.41 -4.43
N LEU A 66 6.51 -0.91 -4.55
CA LEU A 66 6.33 -1.79 -3.41
C LEU A 66 7.52 -1.75 -2.44
N LEU A 67 8.74 -1.58 -2.96
CA LEU A 67 9.95 -1.40 -2.13
C LEU A 67 9.91 -0.07 -1.37
N GLU A 68 9.52 1.01 -2.04
CA GLU A 68 9.39 2.34 -1.42
C GLU A 68 8.37 2.32 -0.27
N ARG A 69 7.30 1.55 -0.42
CA ARG A 69 6.25 1.40 0.59
C ARG A 69 6.58 0.36 1.65
N ARG A 70 7.73 -0.29 1.56
CA ARG A 70 8.18 -1.35 2.48
C ARG A 70 7.23 -2.55 2.55
N LEU A 71 6.54 -2.83 1.45
CA LEU A 71 5.64 -3.98 1.36
C LEU A 71 6.38 -5.25 0.95
N ILE A 72 7.46 -5.09 0.20
CA ILE A 72 8.33 -6.17 -0.24
C ILE A 72 9.79 -5.84 0.07
N LYS A 73 10.64 -6.85 0.05
CA LYS A 73 12.09 -6.70 0.18
C LYS A 73 12.78 -7.36 -0.98
N ARG A 74 13.95 -6.81 -1.33
CA ARG A 74 14.83 -7.36 -2.35
C ARG A 74 15.79 -8.34 -1.69
N ILE A 75 15.96 -9.50 -2.31
CA ILE A 75 16.85 -10.54 -1.81
C ILE A 75 17.87 -10.84 -2.89
N ALA A 76 19.17 -10.80 -2.54
CA ALA A 76 20.25 -11.26 -3.40
C ALA A 76 20.54 -12.71 -3.08
N LYS A 77 20.71 -13.55 -4.12
CA LYS A 77 21.11 -14.95 -3.94
C LYS A 77 22.47 -15.17 -4.53
N ALA A 78 23.30 -15.93 -3.81
CA ALA A 78 24.67 -16.26 -4.27
C ALA A 78 24.63 -16.95 -5.63
N GLY A 79 25.47 -16.47 -6.55
CA GLY A 79 25.54 -17.03 -7.91
C GLY A 79 24.47 -16.52 -8.87
N GLU A 80 23.54 -15.71 -8.41
CA GLU A 80 22.46 -15.16 -9.23
C GLU A 80 22.71 -13.69 -9.56
N ARG A 81 22.48 -13.32 -10.82
CA ARG A 81 22.66 -11.93 -11.29
C ARG A 81 21.42 -11.10 -11.15
N GLN A 82 20.23 -11.74 -11.14
CA GLN A 82 18.96 -11.03 -11.04
C GLN A 82 18.52 -10.89 -9.59
N ASP A 83 17.70 -9.88 -9.34
CA ASP A 83 17.08 -9.67 -8.05
C ASP A 83 15.94 -10.67 -7.80
N PHE A 84 15.75 -11.00 -6.55
CA PHE A 84 14.59 -11.75 -6.05
C PHE A 84 13.79 -10.84 -5.13
N PHE A 85 12.50 -11.03 -5.10
CA PHE A 85 11.58 -10.23 -4.27
C PHE A 85 10.73 -11.13 -3.41
N GLN A 86 10.47 -10.69 -2.21
CA GLN A 86 9.67 -11.41 -1.24
C GLN A 86 8.86 -10.41 -0.43
N LEU A 87 7.70 -10.84 0.09
CA LEU A 87 6.93 -10.03 1.03
C LEU A 87 7.84 -9.63 2.19
N SER A 88 7.76 -8.38 2.64
CA SER A 88 8.53 -7.91 3.81
C SER A 88 8.02 -8.58 5.08
N ASP A 89 8.77 -8.45 6.18
CA ASP A 89 8.44 -9.14 7.44
C ASP A 89 7.19 -8.57 8.11
N ALA A 90 6.94 -7.27 7.94
CA ALA A 90 5.80 -6.60 8.54
C ALA A 90 5.11 -5.67 7.51
N PRO A 91 4.56 -6.22 6.40
CA PRO A 91 4.03 -5.38 5.33
C PRO A 91 2.78 -4.60 5.76
N TYR A 92 1.96 -5.18 6.64
CA TYR A 92 0.69 -4.56 7.05
C TYR A 92 0.91 -3.44 8.06
N VAL A 93 1.94 -3.56 8.90
CA VAL A 93 2.40 -2.45 9.77
C VAL A 93 2.86 -1.29 8.89
N SER A 94 3.65 -1.56 7.88
CA SER A 94 4.11 -0.53 6.93
C SER A 94 2.95 0.16 6.22
N MET A 95 1.90 -0.59 5.83
CA MET A 95 0.69 -0.02 5.24
C MET A 95 -0.01 0.94 6.19
N MET A 96 -0.16 0.55 7.45
CA MET A 96 -0.82 1.38 8.46
C MET A 96 0.01 2.61 8.81
N GLU A 97 1.32 2.49 8.89
CA GLU A 97 2.22 3.64 9.10
C GLU A 97 2.08 4.67 7.98
N ALA A 98 2.05 4.21 6.73
CA ALA A 98 1.86 5.08 5.57
C ALA A 98 0.48 5.77 5.60
N THR A 99 -0.55 5.03 5.98
CA THR A 99 -1.91 5.57 6.13
C THR A 99 -1.94 6.68 7.19
N LYS A 100 -1.30 6.44 8.34
CA LYS A 100 -1.23 7.43 9.42
C LYS A 100 -0.55 8.72 8.95
N ILE A 101 0.59 8.59 8.26
CA ILE A 101 1.31 9.77 7.73
C ILE A 101 0.40 10.56 6.77
N SER A 102 -0.32 9.87 5.89
CA SER A 102 -1.25 10.51 4.94
C SER A 102 -2.38 11.24 5.66
N LEU A 103 -2.96 10.64 6.70
CA LEU A 103 -4.02 11.24 7.49
C LEU A 103 -3.52 12.47 8.26
N ASP A 104 -2.34 12.39 8.87
CA ASP A 104 -1.73 13.49 9.61
C ASP A 104 -1.39 14.67 8.67
N ASN A 105 -0.86 14.38 7.48
CA ASN A 105 -0.56 15.41 6.48
C ASN A 105 -1.84 16.11 6.01
N ALA A 106 -2.92 15.36 5.77
CA ALA A 106 -4.19 15.93 5.36
C ALA A 106 -4.75 16.85 6.45
N LYS A 107 -4.67 16.41 7.71
CA LYS A 107 -5.11 17.24 8.86
C LYS A 107 -4.31 18.54 8.95
N ASP A 108 -2.99 18.45 8.82
CA ASP A 108 -2.10 19.61 8.89
C ASP A 108 -2.43 20.64 7.80
N GLU A 109 -2.68 20.17 6.56
CA GLU A 109 -3.07 21.04 5.45
C GLU A 109 -4.40 21.75 5.70
N ILE A 110 -5.38 21.04 6.26
CA ILE A 110 -6.68 21.60 6.57
C ILE A 110 -6.57 22.58 7.75
N ASP A 111 -5.79 22.24 8.77
CA ASP A 111 -5.52 23.15 9.91
C ASP A 111 -4.85 24.44 9.45
N ALA A 112 -3.93 24.35 8.50
CA ALA A 112 -3.29 25.55 7.90
C ALA A 112 -4.34 26.43 7.22
N THR A 113 -5.29 25.86 6.49
CA THR A 113 -6.39 26.58 5.86
C THR A 113 -7.25 27.30 6.91
N LEU A 114 -7.50 26.67 8.07
CA LEU A 114 -8.27 27.30 9.17
C LEU A 114 -7.66 28.63 9.60
N ASN A 115 -6.32 28.71 9.65
CA ASN A 115 -5.63 29.92 10.05
C ASN A 115 -5.83 31.09 9.06
N ASP A 116 -6.17 30.77 7.82
CA ASP A 116 -6.39 31.75 6.75
C ASP A 116 -7.85 32.22 6.67
N ILE A 117 -8.77 31.58 7.39
CA ILE A 117 -10.18 31.96 7.40
C ILE A 117 -10.40 33.08 8.40
N PRO A 118 -10.98 34.23 7.99
CA PRO A 118 -11.26 35.33 8.92
C PRO A 118 -12.16 34.87 10.08
N ASP A 119 -11.89 35.37 11.27
CA ASP A 119 -12.67 35.01 12.50
C ASP A 119 -14.16 35.30 12.39
N ALA A 120 -14.52 36.31 11.59
CA ALA A 120 -15.93 36.64 11.37
C ALA A 120 -16.70 35.56 10.61
N GLN A 121 -15.99 34.68 9.89
CA GLN A 121 -16.60 33.58 9.12
C GLN A 121 -16.78 32.34 9.99
N THR A 122 -17.57 32.45 11.06
CA THR A 122 -17.71 31.38 12.07
C THR A 122 -18.26 30.06 11.53
N GLU A 123 -19.23 30.13 10.63
CA GLU A 123 -19.86 28.93 10.07
C GLU A 123 -18.91 28.19 9.13
N ILE A 124 -18.16 28.92 8.30
CA ILE A 124 -17.16 28.33 7.42
C ILE A 124 -16.06 27.66 8.25
N LYS A 125 -15.55 28.40 9.25
CA LYS A 125 -14.51 27.86 10.14
C LYS A 125 -14.98 26.59 10.85
N ALA A 126 -16.22 26.55 11.33
CA ALA A 126 -16.77 25.39 12.00
C ALA A 126 -16.82 24.15 11.08
N ARG A 127 -17.24 24.34 9.83
CA ARG A 127 -17.29 23.24 8.88
C ARG A 127 -15.91 22.71 8.50
N VAL A 128 -14.95 23.61 8.27
CA VAL A 128 -13.57 23.22 7.95
C VAL A 128 -12.90 22.55 9.16
N ALA A 129 -13.12 23.08 10.36
CA ALA A 129 -12.61 22.49 11.61
C ALA A 129 -13.16 21.08 11.83
N ALA A 130 -14.44 20.85 11.52
CA ALA A 130 -15.04 19.52 11.63
C ALA A 130 -14.38 18.52 10.69
N TYR A 131 -13.99 18.95 9.49
CA TYR A 131 -13.28 18.11 8.55
C TYR A 131 -11.86 17.76 9.02
N ALA A 132 -11.13 18.75 9.56
CA ALA A 132 -9.82 18.52 10.17
C ALA A 132 -9.94 17.53 11.35
N ASP A 133 -10.95 17.71 12.21
CA ASP A 133 -11.20 16.86 13.36
C ASP A 133 -11.48 15.40 12.93
N PHE A 134 -12.20 15.21 11.84
CA PHE A 134 -12.44 13.89 11.26
C PHE A 134 -11.14 13.17 10.94
N TYR A 135 -10.18 13.85 10.29
CA TYR A 135 -8.86 13.27 10.01
C TYR A 135 -8.09 12.96 11.30
N GLY A 136 -8.18 13.83 12.31
CA GLY A 136 -7.57 13.58 13.62
C GLY A 136 -8.10 12.31 14.27
N LYS A 137 -9.42 12.10 14.20
CA LYS A 137 -10.07 10.90 14.74
C LYS A 137 -9.65 9.64 13.99
N MET A 138 -9.56 9.71 12.66
CA MET A 138 -9.06 8.60 11.86
C MET A 138 -7.61 8.25 12.18
N SER A 139 -6.76 9.27 12.31
CA SER A 139 -5.34 9.07 12.67
C SER A 139 -5.22 8.39 14.03
N LYS A 140 -6.01 8.81 15.01
CA LYS A 140 -6.03 8.20 16.34
C LYS A 140 -6.47 6.74 16.30
N ALA A 141 -7.48 6.42 15.48
CA ALA A 141 -7.93 5.04 15.29
C ALA A 141 -6.82 4.17 14.68
N VAL A 142 -6.07 4.71 13.73
CA VAL A 142 -4.93 4.01 13.12
C VAL A 142 -3.82 3.76 14.15
N ASP A 143 -3.58 4.70 15.07
CA ASP A 143 -2.63 4.48 16.18
C ASP A 143 -3.02 3.27 17.05
N GLY A 144 -4.31 3.12 17.32
CA GLY A 144 -4.82 1.95 18.05
C GLY A 144 -4.57 0.65 17.30
N ILE A 145 -4.81 0.65 15.98
CA ILE A 145 -4.54 -0.51 15.13
C ILE A 145 -3.04 -0.85 15.14
N LEU A 146 -2.18 0.16 14.99
CA LEU A 146 -0.72 -0.03 15.01
C LEU A 146 -0.24 -0.61 16.33
N THR A 147 -0.80 -0.14 17.46
CA THR A 147 -0.46 -0.67 18.78
C THR A 147 -0.79 -2.16 18.86
N ASP A 148 -1.97 -2.55 18.40
CA ASP A 148 -2.39 -3.96 18.37
C ASP A 148 -1.48 -4.81 17.47
N MET A 149 -1.11 -4.29 16.30
CA MET A 149 -0.28 -5.02 15.34
C MET A 149 1.16 -5.22 15.82
N ARG A 150 1.65 -4.35 16.70
CA ARG A 150 3.02 -4.40 17.25
C ARG A 150 3.14 -5.16 18.56
N SER A 151 2.02 -5.52 19.16
CA SER A 151 1.99 -6.26 20.43
C SER A 151 2.15 -7.77 20.26
#